data_89a8de9d2ca5a180b1298b27f01c4ee3
#
_entry.id   89a8de9d2ca5a180b1298b27f01c4ee3
#
_cell.length_a   1.000
_cell.length_b   1.000
_cell.length_c   1.000
_cell.angle_alpha   90.00
_cell.angle_beta   90.00
_cell.angle_gamma   90.00
#
_symmetry.space_group_name_H-M   'P 1'
#
loop_
_entity.id
_entity.type
_entity.pdbx_description
1 polymer ?
#
loop_
_entity_poly.entity_id
_entity_poly.type
_entity_poly.pdbx_seq_one_letter_code
_entity_poly.pdbx_strand_id
1 'polypeptide(L)'
;MLVSAKEMLDKAVAGHYAVGQFNINNLEWTKSILLTAEELKSPVILGVSEGAGKYMTGFKTVAAMVKAMMEELNITVPVALHLDHGTYEGCKKCIDAGFSSIMFDGSKYPIEENVEKTRELIAICREKGMSIEAEVGSIGGEEDGVIGKGECADPNECKMIADLGVDMLAAGIGNIHGKYPANWEGLSFETLDAIQKLTGDMPLVLHGGTGIPEDMIKKAISLGVAKINVNTECQLSFADATRKYIEAGKDLEGKGYDPRKLLKPGAEAIQATVKEKMELFGSVGKAE
;
A
#
# COMPACT_ATOMS: atom_id res chain seq x y z
N MET A 1 -1.61 18.40 4.17
CA MET A 1 -0.15 18.17 4.28
C MET A 1 0.08 16.67 4.42
N LEU A 2 1.11 16.15 3.74
CA LEU A 2 1.50 14.73 3.90
C LEU A 2 2.01 14.48 5.32
N VAL A 3 1.66 13.30 5.86
CA VAL A 3 2.12 12.83 7.18
C VAL A 3 2.83 11.49 7.04
N SER A 4 3.67 11.12 8.01
CA SER A 4 4.20 9.75 8.07
C SER A 4 3.07 8.77 8.36
N ALA A 5 3.28 7.50 8.05
CA ALA A 5 2.28 6.47 8.34
C ALA A 5 2.27 6.02 9.81
N LYS A 6 3.24 6.45 10.62
CA LYS A 6 3.42 5.93 11.97
C LYS A 6 2.18 6.11 12.85
N GLU A 7 1.70 7.34 13.00
CA GLU A 7 0.59 7.63 13.91
C GLU A 7 -0.70 6.94 13.49
N MET A 8 -1.02 6.96 12.17
CA MET A 8 -2.23 6.30 11.68
C MET A 8 -2.20 4.78 11.86
N LEU A 9 -1.01 4.16 11.79
CA LEU A 9 -0.86 2.72 11.98
C LEU A 9 -0.83 2.33 13.45
N ASP A 10 -0.25 3.12 14.31
CA ASP A 10 -0.33 2.92 15.77
C ASP A 10 -1.79 2.98 16.26
N LYS A 11 -2.55 3.93 15.75
CA LYS A 11 -4.01 4.01 16.01
C LYS A 11 -4.77 2.81 15.44
N ALA A 12 -4.38 2.31 14.27
CA ALA A 12 -5.01 1.14 13.67
C ALA A 12 -4.77 -0.13 14.50
N VAL A 13 -3.55 -0.35 15.00
CA VAL A 13 -3.25 -1.45 15.93
C VAL A 13 -4.12 -1.36 17.18
N ALA A 14 -4.14 -0.20 17.83
CA ALA A 14 -4.90 0.01 19.05
C ALA A 14 -6.42 -0.13 18.83
N GLY A 15 -6.91 0.29 17.67
CA GLY A 15 -8.34 0.24 17.32
C GLY A 15 -8.80 -1.04 16.61
N HIS A 16 -7.90 -1.98 16.35
CA HIS A 16 -8.20 -3.24 15.65
C HIS A 16 -8.85 -3.02 14.26
N TYR A 17 -8.27 -2.13 13.48
CA TYR A 17 -8.60 -1.92 12.08
C TYR A 17 -7.32 -1.83 11.25
N ALA A 18 -7.44 -1.79 9.93
CA ALA A 18 -6.31 -1.57 9.05
C ALA A 18 -6.52 -0.35 8.16
N VAL A 19 -5.42 0.33 7.85
CA VAL A 19 -5.37 1.40 6.86
C VAL A 19 -5.03 0.80 5.51
N GLY A 20 -5.78 1.15 4.47
CA GLY A 20 -5.50 0.73 3.11
C GLY A 20 -4.32 1.50 2.51
N GLN A 21 -3.39 0.77 1.90
CA GLN A 21 -2.47 1.35 0.92
C GLN A 21 -3.00 1.04 -0.47
N PHE A 22 -3.28 2.07 -1.25
CA PHE A 22 -3.69 1.94 -2.64
C PHE A 22 -2.60 2.50 -3.53
N ASN A 23 -2.13 1.70 -4.47
CA ASN A 23 -1.08 2.12 -5.39
C ASN A 23 -1.62 3.12 -6.40
N ILE A 24 -0.83 4.15 -6.71
CA ILE A 24 -1.18 5.18 -7.68
C ILE A 24 -0.29 5.07 -8.92
N ASN A 25 -0.89 5.30 -10.10
CA ASN A 25 -0.20 5.21 -11.38
C ASN A 25 -0.31 6.50 -12.21
N ASN A 26 -1.26 7.38 -11.87
CA ASN A 26 -1.52 8.62 -12.60
C ASN A 26 -2.42 9.56 -11.80
N LEU A 27 -2.85 10.64 -12.42
CA LEU A 27 -3.72 11.65 -11.82
C LEU A 27 -5.09 11.07 -11.44
N GLU A 28 -5.71 10.27 -12.30
CA GLU A 28 -7.05 9.70 -12.09
C GLU A 28 -7.07 8.78 -10.88
N TRP A 29 -6.06 7.92 -10.71
CA TRP A 29 -5.89 7.07 -9.53
C TRP A 29 -5.79 7.88 -8.26
N THR A 30 -4.89 8.85 -8.25
CA THR A 30 -4.60 9.69 -7.08
C THR A 30 -5.85 10.45 -6.64
N LYS A 31 -6.52 11.09 -7.58
CA LYS A 31 -7.74 11.86 -7.33
C LYS A 31 -8.87 10.97 -6.78
N SER A 32 -9.08 9.81 -7.39
CA SER A 32 -10.14 8.87 -6.97
C SER A 32 -9.95 8.38 -5.55
N ILE A 33 -8.72 8.01 -5.19
CA ILE A 33 -8.39 7.53 -3.84
C ILE A 33 -8.55 8.65 -2.80
N LEU A 34 -8.01 9.84 -3.08
CA LEU A 34 -8.09 10.98 -2.17
C LEU A 34 -9.53 11.43 -1.91
N LEU A 35 -10.35 11.52 -2.96
CA LEU A 35 -11.77 11.89 -2.82
C LEU A 35 -12.54 10.87 -1.97
N THR A 36 -12.29 9.59 -2.17
CA THR A 36 -12.95 8.53 -1.39
C THR A 36 -12.51 8.56 0.07
N ALA A 37 -11.22 8.75 0.32
CA ALA A 37 -10.69 8.87 1.69
C ALA A 37 -11.30 10.06 2.43
N GLU A 38 -11.42 11.21 1.77
CA GLU A 38 -12.04 12.41 2.37
C GLU A 38 -13.53 12.20 2.63
N GLU A 39 -14.27 11.64 1.68
CA GLU A 39 -15.69 11.33 1.84
C GLU A 39 -15.96 10.41 3.04
N LEU A 40 -15.15 9.37 3.18
CA LEU A 40 -15.32 8.36 4.23
C LEU A 40 -14.60 8.71 5.53
N LYS A 41 -13.91 9.83 5.60
CA LYS A 41 -13.09 10.22 6.75
C LYS A 41 -12.15 9.08 7.18
N SER A 42 -11.48 8.50 6.21
CA SER A 42 -10.52 7.42 6.40
C SER A 42 -9.09 7.92 6.23
N PRO A 43 -8.15 7.57 7.11
CA PRO A 43 -6.74 7.71 6.78
C PRO A 43 -6.40 6.84 5.58
N VAL A 44 -5.39 7.23 4.81
CA VAL A 44 -5.01 6.49 3.60
C VAL A 44 -3.51 6.58 3.34
N ILE A 45 -2.97 5.53 2.73
CA ILE A 45 -1.58 5.49 2.26
C ILE A 45 -1.62 5.36 0.74
N LEU A 46 -0.95 6.29 0.05
CA LEU A 46 -0.74 6.24 -1.39
C LEU A 46 0.59 5.53 -1.66
N GLY A 47 0.54 4.34 -2.24
CA GLY A 47 1.72 3.56 -2.58
C GLY A 47 2.23 3.88 -3.98
N VAL A 48 3.54 3.98 -4.12
CA VAL A 48 4.20 4.22 -5.40
C VAL A 48 5.36 3.24 -5.54
N SER A 49 5.27 2.32 -6.50
CA SER A 49 6.41 1.47 -6.86
C SER A 49 7.45 2.25 -7.65
N GLU A 50 8.66 1.73 -7.75
CA GLU A 50 9.70 2.35 -8.58
C GLU A 50 9.29 2.39 -10.05
N GLY A 51 8.61 1.35 -10.55
CA GLY A 51 8.05 1.32 -11.90
C GLY A 51 6.99 2.38 -12.12
N ALA A 52 6.05 2.55 -11.20
CA ALA A 52 5.04 3.60 -11.26
C ALA A 52 5.65 5.01 -11.18
N GLY A 53 6.65 5.19 -10.31
CA GLY A 53 7.38 6.45 -10.21
C GLY A 53 8.08 6.81 -11.52
N LYS A 54 8.71 5.85 -12.17
CA LYS A 54 9.34 6.03 -13.47
C LYS A 54 8.31 6.35 -14.57
N TYR A 55 7.16 5.64 -14.57
CA TYR A 55 6.07 5.91 -15.50
C TYR A 55 5.52 7.34 -15.35
N MET A 56 5.39 7.83 -14.13
CA MET A 56 4.95 9.20 -13.84
C MET A 56 6.08 10.23 -13.98
N THR A 57 7.18 9.89 -14.61
CA THR A 57 8.38 10.69 -14.93
C THR A 57 9.37 10.91 -13.78
N GLY A 58 9.04 10.53 -12.57
CA GLY A 58 9.95 10.58 -11.44
C GLY A 58 9.26 10.87 -10.11
N PHE A 59 9.93 10.58 -9.00
CA PHE A 59 9.37 10.74 -7.66
C PHE A 59 9.05 12.19 -7.29
N LYS A 60 9.82 13.16 -7.79
CA LYS A 60 9.52 14.59 -7.55
C LYS A 60 8.20 15.00 -8.20
N THR A 61 7.93 14.51 -9.41
CA THR A 61 6.65 14.74 -10.10
C THR A 61 5.51 14.15 -9.31
N VAL A 62 5.66 12.92 -8.82
CA VAL A 62 4.65 12.26 -7.98
C VAL A 62 4.38 13.06 -6.71
N ALA A 63 5.40 13.43 -5.97
CA ALA A 63 5.25 14.20 -4.74
C ALA A 63 4.59 15.56 -4.99
N ALA A 64 4.99 16.26 -6.04
CA ALA A 64 4.40 17.56 -6.40
C ALA A 64 2.92 17.41 -6.78
N MET A 65 2.57 16.41 -7.59
CA MET A 65 1.18 16.11 -7.99
C MET A 65 0.30 15.83 -6.76
N VAL A 66 0.75 14.95 -5.88
CA VAL A 66 -0.01 14.56 -4.69
C VAL A 66 -0.24 15.76 -3.77
N LYS A 67 0.81 16.51 -3.47
CA LYS A 67 0.73 17.70 -2.59
C LYS A 67 -0.20 18.76 -3.15
N ALA A 68 -0.06 19.10 -4.44
CA ALA A 68 -0.92 20.07 -5.09
C ALA A 68 -2.38 19.60 -5.12
N MET A 69 -2.61 18.34 -5.41
CA MET A 69 -3.96 17.76 -5.45
C MET A 69 -4.64 17.77 -4.08
N MET A 70 -3.91 17.45 -3.02
CA MET A 70 -4.42 17.52 -1.65
C MET A 70 -4.86 18.94 -1.28
N GLU A 71 -4.11 19.95 -1.70
CA GLU A 71 -4.44 21.36 -1.47
C GLU A 71 -5.69 21.76 -2.28
N GLU A 72 -5.71 21.51 -3.58
CA GLU A 72 -6.84 21.89 -4.46
C GLU A 72 -8.16 21.18 -4.09
N LEU A 73 -8.08 19.94 -3.61
CA LEU A 73 -9.25 19.16 -3.18
C LEU A 73 -9.64 19.38 -1.72
N ASN A 74 -8.90 20.21 -0.98
CA ASN A 74 -9.11 20.45 0.46
C ASN A 74 -9.14 19.14 1.27
N ILE A 75 -8.18 18.27 1.04
CA ILE A 75 -8.08 16.99 1.76
C ILE A 75 -7.66 17.23 3.21
N THR A 76 -8.47 16.80 4.15
CA THR A 76 -8.26 16.97 5.60
C THR A 76 -7.83 15.70 6.31
N VAL A 77 -8.11 14.53 5.73
CA VAL A 77 -7.73 13.24 6.31
C VAL A 77 -6.22 13.03 6.27
N PRO A 78 -5.65 12.23 7.20
CA PRO A 78 -4.24 11.87 7.15
C PRO A 78 -3.91 11.09 5.88
N VAL A 79 -2.91 11.56 5.14
CA VAL A 79 -2.41 10.91 3.91
C VAL A 79 -0.90 10.74 4.02
N ALA A 80 -0.43 9.51 3.85
CA ALA A 80 0.98 9.21 3.69
C ALA A 80 1.29 8.91 2.22
N LEU A 81 2.39 9.45 1.71
CA LEU A 81 2.94 9.11 0.40
C LEU A 81 4.12 8.17 0.61
N HIS A 82 3.99 6.95 0.15
CA HIS A 82 4.82 5.81 0.51
C HIS A 82 5.45 5.14 -0.70
N LEU A 83 6.77 4.97 -0.68
CA LEU A 83 7.46 4.11 -1.67
C LEU A 83 7.16 2.65 -1.35
N ASP A 84 6.62 1.93 -2.32
CA ASP A 84 6.30 0.51 -2.23
C ASP A 84 7.42 -0.33 -2.86
N HIS A 85 7.87 -1.38 -2.18
CA HIS A 85 8.96 -2.26 -2.62
C HIS A 85 10.22 -1.52 -3.11
N GLY A 86 10.70 -0.56 -2.34
CA GLY A 86 11.87 0.22 -2.71
C GLY A 86 13.19 -0.55 -2.60
N THR A 87 14.06 -0.34 -3.59
CA THR A 87 15.47 -0.67 -3.46
C THR A 87 16.15 0.30 -2.49
N TYR A 88 17.34 -0.02 -2.02
CA TYR A 88 18.11 0.87 -1.14
C TYR A 88 18.31 2.26 -1.78
N GLU A 89 18.68 2.31 -3.05
CA GLU A 89 18.83 3.58 -3.79
C GLU A 89 17.50 4.28 -4.06
N GLY A 90 16.44 3.53 -4.36
CA GLY A 90 15.10 4.07 -4.55
C GLY A 90 14.57 4.74 -3.28
N CYS A 91 14.81 4.15 -2.11
CA CYS A 91 14.47 4.74 -0.82
C CYS A 91 15.12 6.11 -0.63
N LYS A 92 16.42 6.24 -0.91
CA LYS A 92 17.13 7.51 -0.81
C LYS A 92 16.58 8.57 -1.74
N LYS A 93 16.24 8.20 -2.99
CA LYS A 93 15.64 9.12 -3.96
C LYS A 93 14.27 9.62 -3.51
N CYS A 94 13.43 8.76 -2.91
CA CYS A 94 12.13 9.13 -2.37
C CYS A 94 12.25 10.07 -1.17
N ILE A 95 13.21 9.84 -0.30
CA ILE A 95 13.50 10.72 0.84
C ILE A 95 13.79 12.15 0.34
N ASP A 96 14.63 12.27 -0.69
CA ASP A 96 14.99 13.57 -1.28
C ASP A 96 13.82 14.19 -2.07
N ALA A 97 12.92 13.38 -2.61
CA ALA A 97 11.80 13.84 -3.43
C ALA A 97 10.62 14.43 -2.64
N GLY A 98 10.56 14.22 -1.32
CA GLY A 98 9.51 14.74 -0.47
C GLY A 98 8.39 13.74 -0.14
N PHE A 99 8.65 12.44 -0.25
CA PHE A 99 7.79 11.39 0.29
C PHE A 99 7.75 11.47 1.82
N SER A 100 6.68 10.97 2.42
CA SER A 100 6.51 10.93 3.88
C SER A 100 6.75 9.55 4.49
N SER A 101 6.92 8.53 3.66
CA SER A 101 7.09 7.14 4.09
C SER A 101 7.81 6.34 3.00
N ILE A 102 8.55 5.33 3.40
CA ILE A 102 9.22 4.40 2.47
C ILE A 102 9.11 2.97 2.95
N MET A 103 9.09 2.02 2.02
CA MET A 103 9.38 0.62 2.26
C MET A 103 10.74 0.27 1.64
N PHE A 104 11.63 -0.25 2.46
CA PHE A 104 12.84 -0.91 1.99
C PHE A 104 12.58 -2.42 1.89
N ASP A 105 12.62 -2.94 0.66
CA ASP A 105 12.50 -4.37 0.42
C ASP A 105 13.88 -5.04 0.48
N GLY A 106 14.26 -5.43 1.69
CA GLY A 106 15.50 -6.14 1.95
C GLY A 106 15.35 -7.67 1.96
N SER A 107 14.17 -8.19 1.62
CA SER A 107 13.87 -9.62 1.71
C SER A 107 14.76 -10.51 0.82
N LYS A 108 15.31 -9.95 -0.24
CA LYS A 108 16.24 -10.63 -1.16
C LYS A 108 17.67 -10.79 -0.61
N TYR A 109 18.01 -10.05 0.45
CA TYR A 109 19.33 -10.12 1.09
C TYR A 109 19.33 -11.14 2.24
N PRO A 110 20.50 -11.68 2.62
CA PRO A 110 20.65 -12.36 3.89
C PRO A 110 20.20 -11.44 5.05
N ILE A 111 19.68 -12.03 6.12
CA ILE A 111 19.08 -11.25 7.21
C ILE A 111 20.06 -10.20 7.80
N GLU A 112 21.33 -10.51 7.90
CA GLU A 112 22.34 -9.60 8.43
C GLU A 112 22.49 -8.34 7.56
N GLU A 113 22.46 -8.50 6.25
CA GLU A 113 22.52 -7.39 5.30
C GLU A 113 21.22 -6.57 5.28
N ASN A 114 20.06 -7.25 5.35
CA ASN A 114 18.76 -6.58 5.52
C ASN A 114 18.76 -5.72 6.78
N VAL A 115 19.21 -6.25 7.91
CA VAL A 115 19.33 -5.53 9.19
C VAL A 115 20.22 -4.29 9.05
N GLU A 116 21.39 -4.41 8.45
CA GLU A 116 22.33 -3.30 8.31
C GLU A 116 21.78 -2.18 7.45
N LYS A 117 21.27 -2.51 6.26
CA LYS A 117 20.67 -1.53 5.34
C LYS A 117 19.42 -0.87 5.93
N THR A 118 18.58 -1.63 6.61
CA THR A 118 17.39 -1.11 7.30
C THR A 118 17.79 -0.14 8.39
N ARG A 119 18.81 -0.45 9.18
CA ARG A 119 19.31 0.44 10.25
C ARG A 119 19.77 1.78 9.69
N GLU A 120 20.51 1.79 8.59
CA GLU A 120 20.98 3.01 7.94
C GLU A 120 19.79 3.88 7.46
N LEU A 121 18.80 3.26 6.82
CA LEU A 121 17.61 3.96 6.32
C LEU A 121 16.73 4.50 7.45
N ILE A 122 16.62 3.79 8.58
CA ILE A 122 15.90 4.29 9.75
C ILE A 122 16.51 5.61 10.23
N ALA A 123 17.83 5.69 10.33
CA ALA A 123 18.50 6.91 10.76
C ALA A 123 18.18 8.09 9.86
N ILE A 124 18.20 7.90 8.55
CA ILE A 124 17.86 8.94 7.56
C ILE A 124 16.38 9.34 7.66
N CYS A 125 15.49 8.36 7.79
CA CYS A 125 14.05 8.62 7.93
C CYS A 125 13.73 9.41 9.20
N ARG A 126 14.38 9.12 10.31
CA ARG A 126 14.16 9.85 11.58
C ARG A 126 14.55 11.33 11.47
N GLU A 127 15.63 11.66 10.77
CA GLU A 127 16.01 13.04 10.51
C GLU A 127 14.97 13.82 9.70
N LYS A 128 14.23 13.13 8.85
CA LYS A 128 13.21 13.72 7.97
C LYS A 128 11.77 13.60 8.50
N GLY A 129 11.57 12.96 9.65
CA GLY A 129 10.23 12.70 10.18
C GLY A 129 9.41 11.73 9.35
N MET A 130 10.06 10.84 8.60
CA MET A 130 9.43 9.86 7.74
C MET A 130 9.27 8.52 8.45
N SER A 131 8.23 7.77 8.06
CA SER A 131 8.07 6.38 8.46
C SER A 131 8.78 5.41 7.52
N ILE A 132 9.14 4.25 8.03
CA ILE A 132 9.81 3.19 7.29
C ILE A 132 9.18 1.83 7.54
N GLU A 133 8.97 1.09 6.46
CA GLU A 133 8.55 -0.31 6.42
C GLU A 133 9.73 -1.18 5.99
N ALA A 134 9.84 -2.35 6.60
CA ALA A 134 10.78 -3.38 6.18
C ALA A 134 10.05 -4.68 5.88
N GLU A 135 10.71 -5.64 5.22
CA GLU A 135 10.12 -6.93 4.85
C GLU A 135 11.01 -8.08 5.27
N VAL A 136 10.37 -9.14 5.76
CA VAL A 136 10.97 -10.44 6.06
C VAL A 136 10.15 -11.55 5.38
N GLY A 137 10.83 -12.57 4.88
CA GLY A 137 10.23 -13.57 4.00
C GLY A 137 10.03 -13.00 2.60
N SER A 138 9.14 -13.59 1.82
CA SER A 138 8.83 -13.05 0.49
C SER A 138 7.35 -13.17 0.16
N ILE A 139 6.84 -12.18 -0.57
CA ILE A 139 5.50 -12.18 -1.12
C ILE A 139 5.54 -12.94 -2.44
N GLY A 140 4.58 -13.86 -2.68
CA GLY A 140 4.49 -14.60 -3.93
C GLY A 140 3.96 -13.74 -5.08
N GLY A 141 4.01 -14.28 -6.32
CA GLY A 141 3.51 -13.59 -7.51
C GLY A 141 4.48 -12.59 -8.11
N GLU A 142 3.97 -11.71 -8.95
CA GLU A 142 4.75 -10.71 -9.68
C GLU A 142 4.21 -9.31 -9.41
N GLU A 143 5.12 -8.38 -9.11
CA GLU A 143 4.84 -6.95 -9.07
C GLU A 143 6.02 -6.18 -9.69
N ASP A 144 5.72 -5.27 -10.61
CA ASP A 144 6.72 -4.49 -11.37
C ASP A 144 7.85 -5.33 -11.99
N GLY A 145 7.53 -6.55 -12.47
CA GLY A 145 8.52 -7.46 -13.07
C GLY A 145 9.38 -8.22 -12.05
N VAL A 146 9.15 -8.04 -10.77
CA VAL A 146 9.80 -8.81 -9.70
C VAL A 146 8.92 -9.99 -9.30
N ILE A 147 9.48 -11.19 -9.41
CA ILE A 147 8.79 -12.44 -9.05
C ILE A 147 9.23 -12.88 -7.67
N GLY A 148 8.27 -12.96 -6.74
CA GLY A 148 8.48 -13.47 -5.39
C GLY A 148 8.22 -14.97 -5.30
N LYS A 149 8.96 -15.65 -4.41
CA LYS A 149 8.81 -17.09 -4.16
C LYS A 149 7.66 -17.44 -3.22
N GLY A 150 7.16 -16.47 -2.44
CA GLY A 150 6.09 -16.69 -1.48
C GLY A 150 6.52 -17.45 -0.22
N GLU A 151 7.75 -17.28 0.21
CA GLU A 151 8.28 -17.92 1.42
C GLU A 151 7.72 -17.25 2.68
N CYS A 152 7.19 -18.06 3.61
CA CYS A 152 6.77 -17.55 4.91
C CYS A 152 7.97 -16.99 5.69
N ALA A 153 7.73 -15.88 6.39
CA ALA A 153 8.73 -15.22 7.20
C ALA A 153 9.12 -16.06 8.42
N ASP A 154 10.39 -16.01 8.81
CA ASP A 154 10.85 -16.51 10.09
C ASP A 154 10.49 -15.50 11.20
N PRO A 155 9.70 -15.88 12.21
CA PRO A 155 9.33 -14.97 13.30
C PRO A 155 10.50 -14.37 14.06
N ASN A 156 11.61 -15.09 14.20
CA ASN A 156 12.80 -14.58 14.86
C ASN A 156 13.50 -13.50 14.03
N GLU A 157 13.55 -13.66 12.72
CA GLU A 157 14.06 -12.63 11.80
C GLU A 157 13.15 -11.40 11.82
N CYS A 158 11.83 -11.58 11.89
CA CYS A 158 10.88 -10.49 12.08
C CYS A 158 11.16 -9.69 13.34
N LYS A 159 11.47 -10.39 14.45
CA LYS A 159 11.86 -9.72 15.70
C LYS A 159 13.15 -8.93 15.55
N MET A 160 14.14 -9.47 14.87
CA MET A 160 15.41 -8.76 14.62
C MET A 160 15.20 -7.44 13.91
N ILE A 161 14.35 -7.42 12.89
CA ILE A 161 14.01 -6.21 12.13
C ILE A 161 13.16 -5.25 12.98
N ALA A 162 12.13 -5.76 13.66
CA ALA A 162 11.28 -4.96 14.54
C ALA A 162 12.06 -4.25 15.64
N ASP A 163 13.03 -4.92 16.24
CA ASP A 163 13.89 -4.37 17.31
C ASP A 163 14.80 -3.21 16.82
N LEU A 164 14.96 -3.04 15.51
CA LEU A 164 15.67 -1.88 14.96
C LEU A 164 14.87 -0.58 15.08
N GLY A 165 13.54 -0.67 15.26
CA GLY A 165 12.67 0.48 15.39
C GLY A 165 12.01 0.93 14.08
N VAL A 166 11.76 0.01 13.14
CA VAL A 166 10.90 0.30 11.99
C VAL A 166 9.48 0.63 12.46
N ASP A 167 8.73 1.35 11.65
CA ASP A 167 7.37 1.78 12.01
C ASP A 167 6.31 0.75 11.65
N MET A 168 6.62 -0.15 10.73
CA MET A 168 5.77 -1.24 10.28
C MET A 168 6.61 -2.35 9.65
N LEU A 169 6.08 -3.56 9.67
CA LEU A 169 6.79 -4.76 9.20
C LEU A 169 5.89 -5.59 8.27
N ALA A 170 6.35 -5.76 7.04
CA ALA A 170 5.75 -6.69 6.09
C ALA A 170 6.36 -8.09 6.28
N ALA A 171 5.52 -9.09 6.34
CA ALA A 171 5.94 -10.47 6.49
C ALA A 171 5.25 -11.35 5.45
N GLY A 172 6.00 -12.22 4.81
CA GLY A 172 5.43 -13.27 3.96
C GLY A 172 4.66 -14.29 4.81
N ILE A 173 3.38 -14.43 4.55
CA ILE A 173 2.48 -15.39 5.22
C ILE A 173 1.63 -16.19 4.24
N GLY A 174 2.15 -16.43 3.03
CA GLY A 174 1.43 -17.11 1.96
C GLY A 174 0.62 -16.17 1.07
N ASN A 175 0.71 -14.88 1.26
CA ASN A 175 0.08 -13.85 0.44
C ASN A 175 0.82 -13.69 -0.91
N ILE A 176 0.07 -13.25 -1.93
CA ILE A 176 0.52 -13.22 -3.32
C ILE A 176 0.14 -11.87 -3.95
N HIS A 177 1.06 -11.27 -4.71
CA HIS A 177 0.76 -10.14 -5.57
C HIS A 177 -0.06 -10.58 -6.79
N GLY A 178 -1.00 -9.76 -7.20
CA GLY A 178 -1.85 -10.04 -8.36
C GLY A 178 -3.04 -10.95 -8.04
N LYS A 179 -3.44 -11.75 -9.02
CA LYS A 179 -4.57 -12.67 -8.87
C LYS A 179 -4.13 -13.94 -8.15
N TYR A 180 -4.90 -14.33 -7.15
CA TYR A 180 -4.67 -15.60 -6.44
C TYR A 180 -5.06 -16.79 -7.31
N PRO A 181 -4.23 -17.87 -7.36
CA PRO A 181 -4.58 -19.07 -8.08
C PRO A 181 -5.70 -19.85 -7.37
N ALA A 182 -6.45 -20.65 -8.13
CA ALA A 182 -7.57 -21.43 -7.57
C ALA A 182 -7.15 -22.45 -6.50
N ASN A 183 -5.90 -22.88 -6.52
CA ASN A 183 -5.32 -23.84 -5.57
C ASN A 183 -4.59 -23.18 -4.40
N TRP A 184 -4.80 -21.86 -4.18
CA TRP A 184 -4.20 -21.18 -3.06
C TRP A 184 -4.70 -21.73 -1.72
N GLU A 185 -3.77 -22.04 -0.83
CA GLU A 185 -4.07 -22.72 0.44
C GLU A 185 -4.51 -21.76 1.58
N GLY A 186 -4.51 -20.46 1.33
CA GLY A 186 -4.86 -19.45 2.33
C GLY A 186 -3.63 -18.80 2.99
N LEU A 187 -3.90 -17.87 3.90
CA LEU A 187 -2.87 -17.22 4.69
C LEU A 187 -2.40 -18.14 5.83
N SER A 188 -1.11 -18.09 6.14
CA SER A 188 -0.55 -18.78 7.31
C SER A 188 -0.79 -17.96 8.58
N PHE A 189 -1.93 -18.17 9.24
CA PHE A 189 -2.24 -17.51 10.50
C PHE A 189 -1.36 -17.97 11.65
N GLU A 190 -0.84 -19.20 11.59
CA GLU A 190 0.14 -19.70 12.54
C GLU A 190 1.43 -18.85 12.52
N THR A 191 1.93 -18.56 11.32
CA THR A 191 3.10 -17.68 11.13
C THR A 191 2.80 -16.28 11.63
N LEU A 192 1.66 -15.71 11.27
CA LEU A 192 1.25 -14.36 11.67
C LEU A 192 1.12 -14.23 13.19
N ASP A 193 0.50 -15.18 13.86
CA ASP A 193 0.37 -15.21 15.31
C ASP A 193 1.73 -15.32 16.00
N ALA A 194 2.63 -16.15 15.50
CA ALA A 194 3.99 -16.28 16.03
C ALA A 194 4.77 -14.96 15.89
N ILE A 195 4.63 -14.26 14.76
CA ILE A 195 5.26 -12.96 14.53
C ILE A 195 4.70 -11.92 15.51
N GLN A 196 3.38 -11.83 15.65
CA GLN A 196 2.75 -10.87 16.57
C GLN A 196 3.21 -11.08 18.02
N LYS A 197 3.29 -12.32 18.49
CA LYS A 197 3.76 -12.64 19.84
C LYS A 197 5.18 -12.17 20.10
N LEU A 198 6.05 -12.18 19.09
CA LEU A 198 7.45 -11.73 19.22
C LEU A 198 7.62 -10.23 19.02
N THR A 199 6.78 -9.58 18.22
CA THR A 199 6.90 -8.16 17.84
C THR A 199 5.99 -7.22 18.62
N GLY A 200 5.02 -7.76 19.38
CA GLY A 200 4.12 -6.97 20.23
C GLY A 200 3.19 -6.07 19.41
N ASP A 201 3.19 -4.78 19.70
CA ASP A 201 2.32 -3.79 19.05
C ASP A 201 2.87 -3.25 17.72
N MET A 202 3.88 -3.90 17.15
CA MET A 202 4.41 -3.53 15.83
C MET A 202 3.29 -3.62 14.78
N PRO A 203 2.97 -2.54 14.05
CA PRO A 203 2.05 -2.63 12.94
C PRO A 203 2.55 -3.61 11.88
N LEU A 204 1.76 -4.64 11.59
CA LEU A 204 2.08 -5.64 10.56
C LEU A 204 1.39 -5.27 9.26
N VAL A 205 2.06 -5.55 8.14
CA VAL A 205 1.59 -5.19 6.80
C VAL A 205 1.28 -6.45 6.00
N LEU A 206 0.09 -6.49 5.40
CA LEU A 206 -0.32 -7.53 4.46
C LEU A 206 -0.25 -6.98 3.04
N HIS A 207 0.70 -7.47 2.25
CA HIS A 207 0.81 -7.21 0.83
C HIS A 207 -0.13 -8.13 0.03
N GLY A 208 -0.48 -7.73 -1.20
CA GLY A 208 -1.28 -8.56 -2.08
C GLY A 208 -2.70 -8.77 -1.59
N GLY A 209 -3.37 -7.72 -1.15
CA GLY A 209 -4.72 -7.77 -0.57
C GLY A 209 -5.86 -8.07 -1.54
N THR A 210 -5.58 -8.20 -2.85
CA THR A 210 -6.60 -8.43 -3.87
C THR A 210 -7.18 -9.84 -3.78
N GLY A 211 -8.49 -9.97 -3.60
CA GLY A 211 -9.19 -11.25 -3.68
C GLY A 211 -9.03 -12.17 -2.47
N ILE A 212 -8.43 -11.71 -1.39
CA ILE A 212 -8.41 -12.46 -0.14
C ILE A 212 -9.82 -12.46 0.47
N PRO A 213 -10.35 -13.63 0.89
CA PRO A 213 -11.67 -13.69 1.54
C PRO A 213 -11.79 -12.75 2.75
N GLU A 214 -12.97 -12.16 2.92
CA GLU A 214 -13.22 -11.17 3.99
C GLU A 214 -12.94 -11.70 5.40
N ASP A 215 -13.29 -12.95 5.68
CA ASP A 215 -13.04 -13.59 6.97
C ASP A 215 -11.53 -13.71 7.26
N MET A 216 -10.73 -13.99 6.25
CA MET A 216 -9.26 -14.02 6.37
C MET A 216 -8.67 -12.63 6.61
N ILE A 217 -9.18 -11.59 5.94
CA ILE A 217 -8.79 -10.20 6.18
C ILE A 217 -9.09 -9.80 7.62
N LYS A 218 -10.29 -10.06 8.10
CA LYS A 218 -10.71 -9.77 9.48
C LYS A 218 -9.85 -10.51 10.50
N LYS A 219 -9.53 -11.77 10.25
CA LYS A 219 -8.66 -12.54 11.13
C LYS A 219 -7.22 -11.99 11.13
N ALA A 220 -6.68 -11.62 9.98
CA ALA A 220 -5.36 -11.00 9.89
C ALA A 220 -5.29 -9.69 10.69
N ILE A 221 -6.31 -8.84 10.60
CA ILE A 221 -6.42 -7.61 11.39
C ILE A 221 -6.46 -7.93 12.90
N SER A 222 -7.20 -8.95 13.31
CA SER A 222 -7.25 -9.37 14.72
C SER A 222 -5.88 -9.85 15.25
N LEU A 223 -4.98 -10.25 14.36
CA LEU A 223 -3.63 -10.72 14.66
C LEU A 223 -2.55 -9.65 14.43
N GLY A 224 -2.92 -8.39 14.34
CA GLY A 224 -1.97 -7.27 14.33
C GLY A 224 -1.72 -6.64 12.96
N VAL A 225 -2.36 -7.10 11.88
CA VAL A 225 -2.27 -6.42 10.59
C VAL A 225 -2.96 -5.07 10.68
N ALA A 226 -2.21 -4.00 10.40
CA ALA A 226 -2.66 -2.61 10.48
C ALA A 226 -2.59 -1.87 9.15
N LYS A 227 -1.93 -2.44 8.15
CA LYS A 227 -1.82 -1.91 6.80
C LYS A 227 -2.07 -3.03 5.81
N ILE A 228 -2.92 -2.79 4.81
CA ILE A 228 -3.21 -3.76 3.75
C ILE A 228 -3.03 -3.09 2.40
N ASN A 229 -2.18 -3.67 1.56
CA ASN A 229 -1.88 -3.16 0.24
C ASN A 229 -2.87 -3.71 -0.80
N VAL A 230 -3.48 -2.83 -1.56
CA VAL A 230 -4.41 -3.14 -2.65
C VAL A 230 -3.96 -2.43 -3.92
N ASN A 231 -3.62 -3.17 -4.95
CA ASN A 231 -3.22 -2.64 -6.25
C ASN A 231 -4.06 -3.25 -7.39
N THR A 232 -3.91 -4.54 -7.61
CA THR A 232 -4.50 -5.26 -8.75
C THR A 232 -6.01 -5.10 -8.85
N GLU A 233 -6.73 -5.11 -7.75
CA GLU A 233 -8.19 -5.00 -7.73
C GLU A 233 -8.68 -3.67 -8.31
N CYS A 234 -8.01 -2.56 -7.99
CA CYS A 234 -8.32 -1.26 -8.59
C CYS A 234 -8.00 -1.23 -10.08
N GLN A 235 -6.90 -1.86 -10.50
CA GLN A 235 -6.53 -1.96 -11.91
C GLN A 235 -7.57 -2.75 -12.71
N LEU A 236 -8.03 -3.88 -12.16
CA LEU A 236 -9.07 -4.71 -12.79
C LEU A 236 -10.41 -3.97 -12.88
N SER A 237 -10.82 -3.27 -11.83
CA SER A 237 -12.06 -2.49 -11.81
C SER A 237 -12.02 -1.36 -12.84
N PHE A 238 -10.92 -0.64 -12.93
CA PHE A 238 -10.72 0.41 -13.93
C PHE A 238 -10.79 -0.14 -15.35
N ALA A 239 -10.08 -1.23 -15.62
CA ALA A 239 -10.04 -1.86 -16.95
C ALA A 239 -11.42 -2.36 -17.37
N ASP A 240 -12.14 -3.02 -16.47
CA ASP A 240 -13.49 -3.54 -16.76
C ASP A 240 -14.48 -2.43 -17.07
N ALA A 241 -14.54 -1.37 -16.28
CA ALA A 241 -15.42 -0.23 -16.50
C ALA A 241 -15.10 0.51 -17.81
N THR A 242 -13.81 0.68 -18.14
CA THR A 242 -13.37 1.29 -19.39
C THR A 242 -13.75 0.43 -20.59
N ARG A 243 -13.57 -0.88 -20.50
CA ARG A 243 -13.98 -1.83 -21.55
C ARG A 243 -15.49 -1.76 -21.80
N LYS A 244 -16.30 -1.79 -20.76
CA LYS A 244 -17.76 -1.68 -20.86
C LYS A 244 -18.20 -0.40 -21.54
N TYR A 245 -17.55 0.71 -21.25
CA TYR A 245 -17.81 2.00 -21.88
C TYR A 245 -17.55 1.95 -23.39
N ILE A 246 -16.44 1.36 -23.81
CA ILE A 246 -16.05 1.20 -25.22
C ILE A 246 -16.96 0.18 -25.92
N GLU A 247 -17.21 -0.97 -25.32
CA GLU A 247 -18.10 -2.00 -25.89
C GLU A 247 -19.53 -1.50 -26.09
N ALA A 248 -19.99 -0.59 -25.23
CA ALA A 248 -21.28 0.07 -25.39
C ALA A 248 -21.30 1.18 -26.49
N GLY A 249 -20.17 1.44 -27.14
CA GLY A 249 -20.03 2.44 -28.19
C GLY A 249 -20.09 3.89 -27.70
N LYS A 250 -19.96 4.13 -26.40
CA LYS A 250 -20.09 5.48 -25.82
C LYS A 250 -18.98 6.43 -26.22
N ASP A 251 -17.79 5.89 -26.53
CA ASP A 251 -16.66 6.65 -27.09
C ASP A 251 -16.96 7.23 -28.49
N LEU A 252 -17.92 6.64 -29.20
CA LEU A 252 -18.34 7.06 -30.54
C LEU A 252 -19.52 8.06 -30.50
N GLU A 253 -20.16 8.28 -29.37
CA GLU A 253 -21.28 9.18 -29.19
C GLU A 253 -20.83 10.57 -28.75
N GLY A 254 -21.16 11.61 -29.50
CA GLY A 254 -20.78 12.98 -29.20
C GLY A 254 -19.24 13.10 -29.09
N LYS A 255 -18.77 13.58 -27.94
CA LYS A 255 -17.34 13.64 -27.60
C LYS A 255 -16.94 12.58 -26.56
N GLY A 256 -17.52 11.40 -26.62
CA GLY A 256 -17.24 10.30 -25.68
C GLY A 256 -15.78 9.81 -25.69
N TYR A 257 -15.01 10.14 -26.73
CA TYR A 257 -13.56 9.88 -26.82
C TYR A 257 -12.69 10.88 -26.06
N ASP A 258 -13.26 11.98 -25.56
CA ASP A 258 -12.53 12.93 -24.71
C ASP A 258 -12.03 12.18 -23.45
N PRO A 259 -10.71 12.22 -23.13
CA PRO A 259 -10.18 11.48 -21.99
C PRO A 259 -10.86 11.78 -20.67
N ARG A 260 -11.40 12.98 -20.48
CA ARG A 260 -12.19 13.35 -19.29
C ARG A 260 -13.51 12.56 -19.17
N LYS A 261 -14.05 12.10 -20.29
CA LYS A 261 -15.24 11.25 -20.35
C LYS A 261 -14.89 9.78 -20.43
N LEU A 262 -13.90 9.44 -21.25
CA LEU A 262 -13.43 8.06 -21.45
C LEU A 262 -12.93 7.42 -20.16
N LEU A 263 -12.19 8.16 -19.35
CA LEU A 263 -11.59 7.66 -18.12
C LEU A 263 -12.50 7.76 -16.88
N LYS A 264 -13.63 8.48 -16.99
CA LYS A 264 -14.55 8.69 -15.87
C LYS A 264 -15.13 7.40 -15.30
N PRO A 265 -15.68 6.46 -16.10
CA PRO A 265 -16.20 5.20 -15.56
C PRO A 265 -15.16 4.38 -14.81
N GLY A 266 -13.92 4.34 -15.31
CA GLY A 266 -12.81 3.69 -14.65
C GLY A 266 -12.44 4.35 -13.31
N ALA A 267 -12.40 5.68 -13.27
CA ALA A 267 -12.15 6.45 -12.05
C ALA A 267 -13.24 6.19 -10.99
N GLU A 268 -14.49 6.17 -11.39
CA GLU A 268 -15.63 5.84 -10.49
C GLU A 268 -15.54 4.39 -9.98
N ALA A 269 -15.10 3.46 -10.82
CA ALA A 269 -14.89 2.07 -10.41
C ALA A 269 -13.77 1.94 -9.36
N ILE A 270 -12.69 2.72 -9.48
CA ILE A 270 -11.65 2.79 -8.45
C ILE A 270 -12.25 3.30 -7.13
N GLN A 271 -13.05 4.37 -7.16
CA GLN A 271 -13.69 4.91 -5.96
C GLN A 271 -14.56 3.85 -5.26
N ALA A 272 -15.36 3.09 -6.03
CA ALA A 272 -16.19 2.02 -5.49
C ALA A 272 -15.35 0.91 -4.83
N THR A 273 -14.26 0.50 -5.46
CA THR A 273 -13.35 -0.52 -4.93
C THR A 273 -12.66 -0.03 -3.65
N VAL A 274 -12.16 1.19 -3.64
CA VAL A 274 -11.50 1.80 -2.47
C VAL A 274 -12.48 1.90 -1.30
N LYS A 275 -13.70 2.34 -1.55
CA LYS A 275 -14.77 2.41 -0.54
C LYS A 275 -15.03 1.04 0.08
N GLU A 276 -15.22 0.02 -0.74
CA GLU A 276 -15.43 -1.36 -0.27
C GLU A 276 -14.28 -1.83 0.64
N LYS A 277 -13.04 -1.56 0.25
CA LYS A 277 -11.86 -1.93 1.04
C LYS A 277 -11.76 -1.15 2.34
N MET A 278 -12.02 0.15 2.33
CA MET A 278 -12.00 0.96 3.56
C MET A 278 -13.08 0.48 4.56
N GLU A 279 -14.26 0.12 4.05
CA GLU A 279 -15.33 -0.48 4.88
C GLU A 279 -14.89 -1.84 5.45
N LEU A 280 -14.34 -2.72 4.61
CA LEU A 280 -13.87 -4.04 5.04
C LEU A 280 -12.73 -3.94 6.08
N PHE A 281 -11.78 -3.03 5.88
CA PHE A 281 -10.64 -2.84 6.79
C PHE A 281 -11.01 -2.11 8.08
N GLY A 282 -12.19 -1.49 8.14
CA GLY A 282 -12.69 -0.79 9.32
C GLY A 282 -12.11 0.61 9.51
N SER A 283 -11.53 1.23 8.47
CA SER A 283 -10.89 2.55 8.56
C SER A 283 -11.85 3.74 8.37
N VAL A 284 -13.09 3.50 7.98
CA VAL A 284 -14.10 4.55 7.80
C VAL A 284 -14.33 5.29 9.12
N GLY A 285 -14.27 6.62 9.09
CA GLY A 285 -14.44 7.47 10.27
C GLY A 285 -13.24 7.50 11.21
N LYS A 286 -12.09 6.98 10.82
CA LYS A 286 -10.88 6.88 11.65
C LYS A 286 -9.83 7.96 11.37
N ALA A 287 -10.22 9.02 10.68
CA ALA A 287 -9.31 10.12 10.31
C ALA A 287 -9.03 11.12 11.45
N GLU A 288 -9.60 10.95 12.63
CA GLU A 288 -9.44 11.82 13.81
C GLU A 288 -8.15 11.55 14.61
#